data_e3ed188cf0be0b9d0742fa1c23a615bd
#
_entry.id   e3ed188cf0be0b9d0742fa1c23a615bd
#
_cell.length_a   1.000
_cell.length_b   1.000
_cell.length_c   1.000
_cell.angle_alpha   90.00
_cell.angle_beta   90.00
_cell.angle_gamma   90.00
#
_symmetry.space_group_name_H-M   'P 1'
#
loop_
_entity.id
_entity.type
_entity.pdbx_description
1 polymer ?
#
loop_
_entity_poly.entity_id
_entity_poly.type
_entity_poly.pdbx_seq_one_letter_code
_entity_poly.pdbx_strand_id
1 'polypeptide(L)'
;MRPFLTAATLCLCASLAWAGGPTPSNPDAKVYFVNLSDGDTVQSPVTIVFGLSGMGVAPSGTEKENTGHHHLLIDRPPIGQGEDGADELAFGLPADDNHIHFGGGQTEVTLDMTPGEHTLQLVLGDAGHVPHATPIVSEVITINVE
;
A
#
# COMPACT_ATOMS: atom_id res chain seq x y z
N MET A 1 -2.60 59.12 19.46
CA MET A 1 -2.03 57.76 19.53
C MET A 1 -3.10 56.80 19.04
N ARG A 2 -2.91 56.19 17.87
CA ARG A 2 -3.82 55.18 17.31
C ARG A 2 -3.21 53.81 17.51
N PRO A 3 -3.89 52.83 18.07
CA PRO A 3 -3.34 51.49 18.19
C PRO A 3 -3.41 50.75 16.84
N PHE A 4 -2.28 50.21 16.42
CA PHE A 4 -2.22 49.26 15.27
C PHE A 4 -2.69 47.90 15.76
N LEU A 5 -3.82 47.45 15.24
CA LEU A 5 -4.24 46.04 15.35
C LEU A 5 -3.46 45.24 14.32
N THR A 6 -2.54 44.39 14.75
CA THR A 6 -1.93 43.36 13.91
C THR A 6 -2.86 42.14 13.86
N ALA A 7 -3.46 41.92 12.72
CA ALA A 7 -4.21 40.69 12.46
C ALA A 7 -3.22 39.55 12.18
N ALA A 8 -3.16 38.57 13.08
CA ALA A 8 -2.41 37.35 12.86
C ALA A 8 -3.25 36.43 11.95
N THR A 9 -2.80 36.24 10.73
CA THR A 9 -3.41 35.27 9.79
C THR A 9 -2.96 33.86 10.20
N LEU A 10 -3.89 33.10 10.76
CA LEU A 10 -3.68 31.69 11.06
C LEU A 10 -3.75 30.88 9.74
N CYS A 11 -2.60 30.46 9.24
CA CYS A 11 -2.53 29.58 8.06
C CYS A 11 -2.93 28.17 8.49
N LEU A 12 -4.17 27.78 8.22
CA LEU A 12 -4.66 26.41 8.44
C LEU A 12 -4.11 25.54 7.32
N CYS A 13 -3.02 24.81 7.58
CA CYS A 13 -2.55 23.75 6.69
C CYS A 13 -3.54 22.58 6.79
N ALA A 14 -4.49 22.51 5.86
CA ALA A 14 -5.29 21.32 5.66
C ALA A 14 -4.38 20.23 5.09
N SER A 15 -4.05 19.23 5.91
CA SER A 15 -3.48 17.98 5.43
C SER A 15 -4.56 17.31 4.57
N LEU A 16 -4.30 17.18 3.27
CA LEU A 16 -5.10 16.33 2.38
C LEU A 16 -4.94 14.90 2.88
N ALA A 17 -5.93 14.39 3.60
CA ALA A 17 -6.03 12.98 3.90
C ALA A 17 -6.38 12.27 2.56
N TRP A 18 -5.53 11.38 2.11
CA TRP A 18 -5.79 10.51 0.98
C TRP A 18 -6.90 9.55 1.41
N ALA A 19 -8.05 9.64 0.78
CA ALA A 19 -9.17 8.76 1.06
C ALA A 19 -9.12 7.59 0.07
N GLY A 20 -9.03 6.37 0.59
CA GLY A 20 -9.26 5.15 -0.16
C GLY A 20 -10.76 4.89 -0.40
N GLY A 21 -11.12 3.64 -0.66
CA GLY A 21 -12.51 3.20 -0.84
C GLY A 21 -13.38 3.35 0.42
N PRO A 22 -14.63 2.88 0.37
CA PRO A 22 -15.58 3.10 1.44
C PRO A 22 -15.39 2.18 2.66
N THR A 23 -14.61 1.11 2.54
CA THR A 23 -14.46 0.10 3.60
C THR A 23 -13.57 0.61 4.73
N PRO A 24 -14.07 0.70 5.98
CA PRO A 24 -13.24 1.12 7.11
C PRO A 24 -12.07 0.16 7.37
N SER A 25 -10.99 0.70 7.93
CA SER A 25 -9.86 -0.08 8.43
C SER A 25 -9.61 0.18 9.91
N ASN A 26 -8.94 -0.78 10.57
CA ASN A 26 -8.39 -0.51 11.90
C ASN A 26 -7.27 0.54 11.77
N PRO A 27 -7.32 1.67 12.50
CA PRO A 27 -6.31 2.73 12.40
C PRO A 27 -4.90 2.29 12.80
N ASP A 28 -4.77 1.21 13.57
CA ASP A 28 -3.48 0.64 13.98
C ASP A 28 -2.98 -0.47 13.03
N ALA A 29 -3.73 -0.74 11.94
CA ALA A 29 -3.35 -1.76 10.97
C ALA A 29 -2.08 -1.37 10.21
N LYS A 30 -1.21 -2.37 9.99
CA LYS A 30 0.03 -2.21 9.23
C LYS A 30 0.25 -3.42 8.34
N VAL A 31 0.62 -3.16 7.10
CA VAL A 31 1.16 -4.15 6.16
C VAL A 31 2.66 -3.89 5.99
N TYR A 32 3.48 -4.92 5.92
CA TYR A 32 4.93 -4.79 5.87
C TYR A 32 5.60 -6.02 5.26
N PHE A 33 6.82 -5.87 4.76
CA PHE A 33 7.67 -6.99 4.37
C PHE A 33 8.28 -7.65 5.61
N VAL A 34 8.22 -8.98 5.70
CA VAL A 34 8.73 -9.74 6.86
C VAL A 34 10.21 -10.05 6.70
N ASN A 35 10.64 -10.39 5.50
CA ASN A 35 11.96 -10.92 5.20
C ASN A 35 12.81 -10.05 4.28
N LEU A 36 12.31 -8.90 3.86
CA LEU A 36 13.03 -7.94 3.01
C LEU A 36 13.04 -6.55 3.65
N SER A 37 14.13 -5.84 3.44
CA SER A 37 14.33 -4.46 3.86
C SER A 37 14.83 -3.60 2.71
N ASP A 38 14.67 -2.29 2.81
CA ASP A 38 15.21 -1.35 1.83
C ASP A 38 16.74 -1.47 1.72
N GLY A 39 17.23 -1.57 0.49
CA GLY A 39 18.64 -1.74 0.16
C GLY A 39 19.15 -3.19 0.18
N ASP A 40 18.31 -4.19 0.43
CA ASP A 40 18.73 -5.59 0.43
C ASP A 40 19.22 -6.04 -0.95
N THR A 41 20.24 -6.90 -0.96
CA THR A 41 20.69 -7.65 -2.15
C THR A 41 20.24 -9.10 -2.00
N VAL A 42 19.55 -9.62 -3.00
CA VAL A 42 18.94 -10.96 -2.99
C VAL A 42 19.18 -11.69 -4.29
N GLN A 43 19.03 -13.02 -4.27
CA GLN A 43 19.16 -13.87 -5.46
C GLN A 43 17.78 -14.27 -6.00
N SER A 44 17.64 -14.30 -7.34
CA SER A 44 16.46 -14.86 -8.00
C SER A 44 16.50 -16.41 -7.95
N PRO A 45 15.37 -17.09 -7.71
CA PRO A 45 14.04 -16.54 -7.44
C PRO A 45 13.92 -15.91 -6.04
N VAL A 46 13.20 -14.79 -5.94
CA VAL A 46 13.03 -14.04 -4.70
C VAL A 46 11.75 -14.46 -3.98
N THR A 47 11.86 -14.94 -2.74
CA THR A 47 10.70 -15.17 -1.88
C THR A 47 10.40 -13.90 -1.09
N ILE A 48 9.17 -13.44 -1.16
CA ILE A 48 8.66 -12.24 -0.50
C ILE A 48 7.57 -12.65 0.47
N VAL A 49 7.76 -12.40 1.77
CA VAL A 49 6.80 -12.75 2.83
C VAL A 49 6.10 -11.49 3.31
N PHE A 50 4.76 -11.52 3.33
CA PHE A 50 3.90 -10.39 3.68
C PHE A 50 3.47 -10.47 5.12
N GLY A 51 3.63 -9.38 5.86
CA GLY A 51 3.16 -9.22 7.23
C GLY A 51 1.93 -8.33 7.28
N LEU A 52 0.98 -8.68 8.14
CA LEU A 52 -0.18 -7.88 8.47
C LEU A 52 -0.40 -7.89 9.98
N SER A 53 -0.60 -6.71 10.57
CA SER A 53 -0.97 -6.57 11.97
C SER A 53 -2.18 -5.66 12.12
N GLY A 54 -2.98 -5.86 13.19
CA GLY A 54 -4.18 -5.08 13.47
C GLY A 54 -5.41 -5.47 12.64
N MET A 55 -5.24 -6.28 11.60
CA MET A 55 -6.32 -6.85 10.78
C MET A 55 -6.01 -8.31 10.44
N GLY A 56 -7.00 -9.03 9.89
CA GLY A 56 -6.85 -10.40 9.42
C GLY A 56 -6.71 -10.49 7.90
N VAL A 57 -5.98 -11.51 7.43
CA VAL A 57 -5.97 -11.87 6.01
C VAL A 57 -7.22 -12.69 5.70
N ALA A 58 -7.92 -12.34 4.62
CA ALA A 58 -9.06 -13.10 4.11
C ALA A 58 -9.03 -13.13 2.58
N PRO A 59 -9.54 -14.20 1.93
CA PRO A 59 -9.67 -14.22 0.49
C PRO A 59 -10.55 -13.09 -0.04
N SER A 60 -10.29 -12.66 -1.28
CA SER A 60 -11.14 -11.70 -1.99
C SER A 60 -12.60 -12.18 -2.02
N GLY A 61 -13.54 -11.25 -1.99
CA GLY A 61 -14.98 -11.55 -1.88
C GLY A 61 -15.44 -11.89 -0.45
N THR A 62 -14.54 -11.93 0.54
CA THR A 62 -14.92 -12.16 1.93
C THR A 62 -15.31 -10.83 2.59
N GLU A 63 -16.60 -10.62 2.80
CA GLU A 63 -17.14 -9.45 3.50
C GLU A 63 -17.07 -9.67 5.02
N LYS A 64 -15.92 -9.34 5.62
CA LYS A 64 -15.71 -9.41 7.06
C LYS A 64 -14.96 -8.17 7.53
N GLU A 65 -15.47 -7.55 8.59
CA GLU A 65 -14.81 -6.39 9.21
C GLU A 65 -13.36 -6.69 9.60
N ASN A 66 -12.49 -5.70 9.43
CA ASN A 66 -11.07 -5.79 9.75
C ASN A 66 -10.35 -6.97 9.06
N THR A 67 -10.70 -7.22 7.80
CA THR A 67 -10.00 -8.18 6.95
C THR A 67 -9.70 -7.60 5.57
N GLY A 68 -8.71 -8.16 4.91
CA GLY A 68 -8.34 -7.83 3.54
C GLY A 68 -7.36 -8.84 2.97
N HIS A 69 -6.92 -8.63 1.75
CA HIS A 69 -5.92 -9.47 1.08
C HIS A 69 -4.81 -8.62 0.49
N HIS A 70 -3.63 -9.23 0.32
CA HIS A 70 -2.44 -8.54 -0.12
C HIS A 70 -2.45 -8.28 -1.63
N HIS A 71 -1.88 -7.14 -2.00
CA HIS A 71 -1.46 -6.78 -3.34
C HIS A 71 0.01 -6.37 -3.27
N LEU A 72 0.81 -6.73 -4.28
CA LEU A 72 2.21 -6.37 -4.41
C LEU A 72 2.41 -5.53 -5.66
N LEU A 73 2.90 -4.34 -5.48
CA LEU A 73 3.31 -3.43 -6.55
C LEU A 73 4.81 -3.59 -6.79
N ILE A 74 5.21 -3.72 -8.05
CA ILE A 74 6.59 -3.93 -8.49
C ILE A 74 6.93 -2.91 -9.57
N ASP A 75 8.03 -2.17 -9.40
CA ASP A 75 8.59 -1.25 -10.41
C ASP A 75 7.57 -0.25 -10.97
N ARG A 76 6.76 0.31 -10.09
CA ARG A 76 5.77 1.32 -10.44
C ARG A 76 5.70 2.43 -9.37
N PRO A 77 5.06 3.59 -9.66
CA PRO A 77 4.82 4.60 -8.66
C PRO A 77 4.09 4.05 -7.44
N PRO A 78 4.34 4.57 -6.24
CA PRO A 78 3.59 4.20 -5.04
C PRO A 78 2.09 4.37 -5.25
N ILE A 79 1.28 3.51 -4.61
CA ILE A 79 -0.17 3.57 -4.70
C ILE A 79 -0.71 4.98 -4.42
N GLY A 80 -1.65 5.43 -5.20
CA GLY A 80 -2.22 6.78 -5.09
C GLY A 80 -1.35 7.88 -5.68
N GLN A 81 -0.22 7.56 -6.30
CA GLN A 81 0.68 8.50 -6.98
C GLN A 81 0.72 8.23 -8.48
N GLY A 82 1.13 9.25 -9.25
CA GLY A 82 1.14 9.16 -10.70
C GLY A 82 -0.18 9.59 -11.34
N GLU A 83 -0.34 9.30 -12.62
CA GLU A 83 -1.47 9.77 -13.43
C GLU A 83 -2.80 9.13 -13.00
N ASP A 84 -2.77 7.84 -12.65
CA ASP A 84 -3.94 7.05 -12.27
C ASP A 84 -4.14 6.95 -10.74
N GLY A 85 -3.31 7.64 -9.96
CA GLY A 85 -3.26 7.46 -8.50
C GLY A 85 -4.57 7.70 -7.77
N ALA A 86 -5.39 8.65 -8.22
CA ALA A 86 -6.70 8.91 -7.62
C ALA A 86 -7.68 7.75 -7.87
N ASP A 87 -7.64 7.16 -9.07
CA ASP A 87 -8.49 6.03 -9.45
C ASP A 87 -8.06 4.75 -8.73
N GLU A 88 -6.78 4.54 -8.52
CA GLU A 88 -6.24 3.41 -7.75
C GLU A 88 -6.72 3.39 -6.29
N LEU A 89 -7.00 4.54 -5.70
CA LEU A 89 -7.53 4.64 -4.34
C LEU A 89 -9.06 4.50 -4.28
N ALA A 90 -9.76 4.83 -5.37
CA ALA A 90 -11.22 4.88 -5.41
C ALA A 90 -11.86 3.61 -5.97
N PHE A 91 -11.14 2.86 -6.78
CA PHE A 91 -11.63 1.69 -7.50
C PHE A 91 -10.80 0.45 -7.20
N GLY A 92 -11.25 -0.71 -7.68
CA GLY A 92 -10.51 -1.96 -7.54
C GLY A 92 -9.18 -1.91 -8.28
N LEU A 93 -8.12 -2.34 -7.60
CA LEU A 93 -6.78 -2.37 -8.14
C LEU A 93 -6.68 -3.40 -9.30
N PRO A 94 -6.30 -3.00 -10.51
CA PRO A 94 -6.14 -3.93 -11.62
C PRO A 94 -4.91 -4.82 -11.39
N ALA A 95 -5.01 -6.11 -11.70
CA ALA A 95 -3.85 -7.00 -11.73
C ALA A 95 -3.17 -6.91 -13.11
N ASP A 96 -1.85 -6.74 -13.12
CA ASP A 96 -0.97 -6.74 -14.30
C ASP A 96 0.43 -7.23 -13.92
N ASP A 97 1.40 -7.11 -14.82
CA ASP A 97 2.77 -7.56 -14.59
C ASP A 97 3.49 -6.80 -13.47
N ASN A 98 3.07 -5.57 -13.17
CA ASN A 98 3.60 -4.69 -12.13
C ASN A 98 2.70 -4.62 -10.88
N HIS A 99 1.59 -5.38 -10.87
CA HIS A 99 0.65 -5.42 -9.77
C HIS A 99 0.08 -6.83 -9.60
N ILE A 100 0.60 -7.56 -8.62
CA ILE A 100 0.20 -8.94 -8.35
C ILE A 100 -0.88 -8.95 -7.27
N HIS A 101 -1.97 -9.66 -7.55
CA HIS A 101 -3.12 -9.82 -6.68
C HIS A 101 -3.11 -11.19 -5.97
N PHE A 102 -3.22 -11.20 -4.66
CA PHE A 102 -3.21 -12.41 -3.82
C PHE A 102 -4.60 -12.74 -3.28
N GLY A 103 -5.58 -12.86 -4.18
CA GLY A 103 -6.99 -13.03 -3.86
C GLY A 103 -7.36 -14.33 -3.13
N GLY A 104 -6.47 -15.29 -3.04
CA GLY A 104 -6.66 -16.49 -2.22
C GLY A 104 -6.27 -16.32 -0.75
N GLY A 105 -5.82 -15.14 -0.34
CA GLY A 105 -5.33 -14.88 1.02
C GLY A 105 -3.90 -15.35 1.26
N GLN A 106 -3.09 -15.44 0.19
CA GLN A 106 -1.68 -15.79 0.30
C GLN A 106 -0.93 -14.72 1.09
N THR A 107 0.07 -15.16 1.85
CA THR A 107 0.94 -14.31 2.67
C THR A 107 2.41 -14.36 2.24
N GLU A 108 2.68 -15.03 1.13
CA GLU A 108 4.02 -15.11 0.52
C GLU A 108 3.90 -15.39 -0.98
N VAL A 109 4.97 -15.06 -1.69
CA VAL A 109 5.15 -15.40 -3.11
C VAL A 109 6.64 -15.62 -3.39
N THR A 110 6.95 -16.49 -4.36
CA THR A 110 8.30 -16.62 -4.92
C THR A 110 8.24 -16.23 -6.39
N LEU A 111 9.06 -15.26 -6.78
CA LEU A 111 9.08 -14.68 -8.13
C LEU A 111 10.46 -14.82 -8.77
N ASP A 112 10.46 -15.20 -10.05
CA ASP A 112 11.63 -15.06 -10.90
C ASP A 112 11.74 -13.57 -11.29
N MET A 113 12.71 -12.88 -10.72
CA MET A 113 12.96 -11.46 -10.98
C MET A 113 14.24 -11.29 -11.80
N THR A 114 14.27 -10.32 -12.69
CA THR A 114 15.46 -10.02 -13.47
C THR A 114 16.54 -9.41 -12.59
N PRO A 115 17.84 -9.58 -12.92
CA PRO A 115 18.89 -8.85 -12.21
C PRO A 115 18.75 -7.33 -12.34
N GLY A 116 18.98 -6.63 -11.24
CA GLY A 116 18.90 -5.17 -11.15
C GLY A 116 18.14 -4.66 -9.95
N GLU A 117 17.92 -3.34 -9.90
CA GLU A 117 17.10 -2.70 -8.86
C GLU A 117 15.63 -2.87 -9.14
N HIS A 118 14.86 -3.23 -8.10
CA HIS A 118 13.41 -3.35 -8.14
C HIS A 118 12.80 -2.63 -6.95
N THR A 119 11.73 -1.88 -7.18
CA THR A 119 10.92 -1.27 -6.12
C THR A 119 9.74 -2.16 -5.78
N LEU A 120 9.44 -2.31 -4.50
CA LEU A 120 8.34 -3.13 -3.99
C LEU A 120 7.49 -2.31 -3.02
N GLN A 121 6.16 -2.45 -3.10
CA GLN A 121 5.22 -1.92 -2.11
C GLN A 121 4.07 -2.89 -1.90
N LEU A 122 3.65 -3.09 -0.65
CA LEU A 122 2.46 -3.86 -0.30
C LEU A 122 1.27 -2.93 -0.07
N VAL A 123 0.11 -3.38 -0.53
CA VAL A 123 -1.20 -2.73 -0.30
C VAL A 123 -2.17 -3.78 0.20
N LEU A 124 -3.05 -3.42 1.15
CA LEU A 124 -4.16 -4.27 1.57
C LEU A 124 -5.44 -3.81 0.88
N GLY A 125 -6.01 -4.69 0.04
CA GLY A 125 -7.32 -4.51 -0.58
C GLY A 125 -8.45 -5.13 0.26
N ASP A 126 -9.63 -4.53 0.20
CA ASP A 126 -10.85 -5.07 0.80
C ASP A 126 -11.44 -6.24 -0.02
N ALA A 127 -12.63 -6.71 0.31
CA ALA A 127 -13.30 -7.80 -0.41
C ALA A 127 -13.46 -7.54 -1.92
N GLY A 128 -13.57 -6.28 -2.33
CA GLY A 128 -13.72 -5.83 -3.71
C GLY A 128 -12.42 -5.35 -4.38
N HIS A 129 -11.26 -5.64 -3.80
CA HIS A 129 -9.93 -5.18 -4.27
C HIS A 129 -9.69 -3.67 -4.17
N VAL A 130 -10.53 -2.96 -3.42
CA VAL A 130 -10.39 -1.52 -3.23
C VAL A 130 -9.54 -1.26 -1.98
N PRO A 131 -8.58 -0.32 -2.00
CA PRO A 131 -7.90 0.10 -0.78
C PRO A 131 -8.91 0.60 0.25
N HIS A 132 -8.68 0.33 1.54
CA HIS A 132 -9.56 0.78 2.62
C HIS A 132 -9.66 2.30 2.70
N ALA A 133 -10.67 2.84 3.39
CA ALA A 133 -10.91 4.29 3.55
C ALA A 133 -9.69 5.06 4.07
N THR A 134 -8.94 4.46 4.99
CA THR A 134 -7.55 4.81 5.26
C THR A 134 -6.70 3.71 4.65
N PRO A 135 -6.00 3.97 3.53
CA PRO A 135 -5.22 2.95 2.84
C PRO A 135 -4.16 2.34 3.76
N ILE A 136 -4.11 1.01 3.78
CA ILE A 136 -3.10 0.26 4.52
C ILE A 136 -2.02 -0.13 3.52
N VAL A 137 -0.89 0.56 3.58
CA VAL A 137 0.21 0.43 2.64
C VAL A 137 1.53 0.29 3.39
N SER A 138 2.48 -0.45 2.81
CA SER A 138 3.84 -0.50 3.34
C SER A 138 4.66 0.72 2.91
N GLU A 139 5.82 0.92 3.54
CA GLU A 139 6.88 1.69 2.92
C GLU A 139 7.23 1.06 1.57
N VAL A 140 7.70 1.89 0.63
CA VAL A 140 8.34 1.40 -0.59
C VAL A 140 9.75 0.98 -0.22
N ILE A 141 10.14 -0.22 -0.61
CA ILE A 141 11.53 -0.68 -0.48
C ILE A 141 12.14 -0.88 -1.86
N THR A 142 13.44 -0.66 -1.97
CA THR A 142 14.23 -0.98 -3.16
C THR A 142 15.13 -2.16 -2.82
N ILE A 143 15.11 -3.20 -3.64
CA ILE A 143 16.01 -4.35 -3.53
C ILE A 143 16.89 -4.46 -4.77
N ASN A 144 18.09 -5.03 -4.64
CA ASN A 144 18.94 -5.37 -5.77
C ASN A 144 18.94 -6.88 -5.98
N VAL A 145 18.51 -7.34 -7.15
CA VAL A 145 18.45 -8.76 -7.52
C VAL A 145 19.70 -9.15 -8.32
N GLU A 146 20.35 -10.26 -7.97
CA GLU A 146 21.58 -10.82 -8.59
C GLU A 146 21.31 -12.19 -9.27
#